data_ae772935c8e84d0e7ebaf0741935d0f5
#
_entry.id   ae772935c8e84d0e7ebaf0741935d0f5
#
_cell.length_a   1.000
_cell.length_b   1.000
_cell.length_c   1.000
_cell.angle_alpha   90.00
_cell.angle_beta   90.00
_cell.angle_gamma   90.00
#
_symmetry.space_group_name_H-M   'P 1'
#
loop_
_entity.id
_entity.type
_entity.pdbx_description
1 polymer ?
#
loop_
_entity_poly.entity_id
_entity_poly.type
_entity_poly.pdbx_seq_one_letter_code
_entity_poly.pdbx_strand_id
1 'polypeptide(L)'
;MSSAVSRSGLPAPSPLLVALVAAVQAWVLWPLFTPDMTAYLIPWLETIRSNGVADAFARPFSNYMPSYLYLLALVSPLAAWLDPMSVIKLLSVAGTVALALAMHRLLGALGVAQRTHWAALVVALPSVAFNALLMGQCDAIYVAACLMAVAMTVERRHVAMFAWCGVAVAFKAQAVLVAPFFLAIAIQRRVPLVQWLAAPAALLALMAPALLAGWPPSDLATIYFRQAGTFSNEIARNAPNIWSLAGMIAPDFAPRLFGLALAAALGAAAWFIAKMQVVRFDAAGLVGMAALAALLTAGLLPRMHERYFLLADMLILAFAIARGTRAGFALAALVQIGSFAAITGYLGLGAPMVALGAACMLAATWIAARPLAVPNANDNPPTGRNPGPAVLQPPFRYDIEQRLRFRGSGE
;
A
#
# COMPACT_ATOMS: atom_id res chain seq x y z
N MET A 1 -24.11 -3.46 -24.48
CA MET A 1 -23.13 -3.43 -23.38
C MET A 1 -23.52 -4.50 -22.36
N SER A 2 -23.03 -5.72 -22.52
CA SER A 2 -23.30 -6.83 -21.60
C SER A 2 -22.24 -6.79 -20.49
N SER A 3 -22.66 -6.47 -19.27
CA SER A 3 -21.83 -6.58 -18.07
C SER A 3 -21.58 -8.05 -17.77
N ALA A 4 -20.42 -8.56 -18.15
CA ALA A 4 -19.94 -9.82 -17.62
C ALA A 4 -19.66 -9.62 -16.13
N VAL A 5 -20.67 -9.89 -15.29
CA VAL A 5 -20.50 -10.01 -13.85
C VAL A 5 -19.53 -11.15 -13.60
N SER A 6 -18.29 -10.84 -13.26
CA SER A 6 -17.31 -11.81 -12.78
C SER A 6 -17.88 -12.47 -11.52
N ARG A 7 -18.43 -13.66 -11.67
CA ARG A 7 -18.79 -14.51 -10.54
C ARG A 7 -17.47 -15.04 -9.98
N SER A 8 -17.05 -14.54 -8.81
CA SER A 8 -16.00 -15.21 -8.04
C SER A 8 -16.43 -16.68 -7.88
N GLY A 9 -15.62 -17.62 -8.39
CA GLY A 9 -15.96 -19.05 -8.31
C GLY A 9 -15.92 -19.62 -6.89
N LEU A 10 -15.53 -18.81 -5.89
CA LEU A 10 -15.50 -19.16 -4.49
C LEU A 10 -16.55 -18.33 -3.72
N PRO A 11 -17.23 -18.92 -2.74
CA PRO A 11 -18.15 -18.18 -1.88
C PRO A 11 -17.38 -17.16 -1.03
N ALA A 12 -17.99 -16.02 -0.78
CA ALA A 12 -17.41 -15.03 0.14
C ALA A 12 -17.37 -15.60 1.57
N PRO A 13 -16.38 -15.17 2.39
CA PRO A 13 -16.25 -15.66 3.75
C PRO A 13 -17.48 -15.31 4.59
N SER A 14 -17.84 -16.20 5.52
CA SER A 14 -18.90 -15.96 6.47
C SER A 14 -18.50 -14.80 7.42
N PRO A 15 -19.31 -13.74 7.55
CA PRO A 15 -19.02 -12.65 8.49
C PRO A 15 -18.89 -13.11 9.95
N LEU A 16 -19.67 -14.12 10.34
CA LEU A 16 -19.58 -14.71 11.68
C LEU A 16 -18.21 -15.40 11.90
N LEU A 17 -17.74 -16.15 10.93
CA LEU A 17 -16.42 -16.79 11.01
C LEU A 17 -15.30 -15.75 11.07
N VAL A 18 -15.37 -14.71 10.24
CA VAL A 18 -14.41 -13.60 10.26
C VAL A 18 -14.40 -12.90 11.62
N ALA A 19 -15.58 -12.59 12.16
CA ALA A 19 -15.70 -11.97 13.48
C ALA A 19 -15.15 -12.84 14.59
N LEU A 20 -15.41 -14.16 14.55
CA LEU A 20 -14.87 -15.11 15.52
C LEU A 20 -13.35 -15.17 15.48
N VAL A 21 -12.77 -15.28 14.27
CA VAL A 21 -11.29 -15.30 14.11
C VAL A 21 -10.69 -14.00 14.60
N ALA A 22 -11.26 -12.84 14.25
CA ALA A 22 -10.78 -11.54 14.72
C ALA A 22 -10.88 -11.41 16.26
N ALA A 23 -11.96 -11.91 16.87
CA ALA A 23 -12.13 -11.89 18.32
C ALA A 23 -11.09 -12.78 19.03
N VAL A 24 -10.83 -13.99 18.50
CA VAL A 24 -9.78 -14.87 19.04
C VAL A 24 -8.40 -14.22 18.90
N GLN A 25 -8.08 -13.65 17.75
CA GLN A 25 -6.83 -12.93 17.55
C GLN A 25 -6.70 -11.74 18.51
N ALA A 26 -7.76 -10.95 18.70
CA ALA A 26 -7.77 -9.85 19.65
C ALA A 26 -7.52 -10.36 21.08
N TRP A 27 -8.22 -11.40 21.50
CA TRP A 27 -8.06 -12.00 22.84
C TRP A 27 -6.62 -12.49 23.09
N VAL A 28 -6.00 -13.16 22.10
CA VAL A 28 -4.64 -13.71 22.22
C VAL A 28 -3.57 -12.62 22.11
N LEU A 29 -3.70 -11.68 21.17
CA LEU A 29 -2.64 -10.74 20.85
C LEU A 29 -2.71 -9.43 21.67
N TRP A 30 -3.86 -9.10 22.27
CA TRP A 30 -4.02 -7.85 23.01
C TRP A 30 -3.04 -7.68 24.19
N PRO A 31 -2.78 -8.71 25.02
CA PRO A 31 -1.81 -8.57 26.11
C PRO A 31 -0.35 -8.56 25.66
N LEU A 32 -0.06 -8.96 24.41
CA LEU A 32 1.30 -9.06 23.90
C LEU A 32 1.73 -7.71 23.26
N PHE A 33 3.03 -7.43 23.28
CA PHE A 33 3.59 -6.23 22.66
C PHE A 33 5.01 -6.46 22.16
N THR A 34 5.52 -5.55 21.34
CA THR A 34 6.89 -5.57 20.82
C THR A 34 7.72 -4.43 21.41
N PRO A 35 9.05 -4.53 21.43
CA PRO A 35 9.93 -3.47 21.91
C PRO A 35 9.70 -2.11 21.24
N ASP A 36 9.26 -2.08 19.99
CA ASP A 36 8.95 -0.83 19.26
C ASP A 36 7.86 0.00 19.98
N MET A 37 6.88 -0.66 20.62
CA MET A 37 5.83 0.07 21.35
C MET A 37 6.40 0.83 22.54
N THR A 38 7.25 0.20 23.32
CA THR A 38 7.85 0.80 24.54
C THR A 38 8.98 1.77 24.19
N ALA A 39 9.73 1.52 23.12
CA ALA A 39 10.84 2.37 22.71
C ALA A 39 10.40 3.65 21.96
N TYR A 40 9.26 3.61 21.27
CA TYR A 40 8.84 4.71 20.39
C TYR A 40 7.40 5.17 20.65
N LEU A 41 6.40 4.29 20.51
CA LEU A 41 5.00 4.71 20.43
C LEU A 41 4.48 5.25 21.77
N ILE A 42 4.79 4.58 22.88
CA ILE A 42 4.43 5.05 24.22
C ILE A 42 5.12 6.38 24.56
N PRO A 43 6.46 6.54 24.38
CA PRO A 43 7.13 7.83 24.60
C PRO A 43 6.52 8.98 23.77
N TRP A 44 6.09 8.74 22.53
CA TRP A 44 5.43 9.79 21.74
C TRP A 44 4.06 10.17 22.31
N LEU A 45 3.26 9.18 22.74
CA LEU A 45 1.98 9.43 23.40
C LEU A 45 2.18 10.23 24.68
N GLU A 46 3.17 9.86 25.52
CA GLU A 46 3.46 10.55 26.78
C GLU A 46 4.00 11.96 26.53
N THR A 47 4.78 12.18 25.48
CA THR A 47 5.25 13.54 25.09
C THR A 47 4.06 14.44 24.77
N ILE A 48 3.05 13.94 24.05
CA ILE A 48 1.84 14.70 23.73
C ILE A 48 1.03 15.00 25.00
N ARG A 49 0.92 14.02 25.90
CA ARG A 49 0.14 14.17 27.13
C ARG A 49 0.78 15.14 28.13
N SER A 50 2.11 15.06 28.29
CA SER A 50 2.84 15.88 29.28
C SER A 50 2.99 17.34 28.86
N ASN A 51 3.19 17.61 27.56
CA ASN A 51 3.40 18.96 27.06
C ASN A 51 2.12 19.64 26.55
N GLY A 52 1.05 18.86 26.32
CA GLY A 52 -0.11 19.31 25.55
C GLY A 52 0.16 19.32 24.05
N VAL A 53 -0.91 19.34 23.25
CA VAL A 53 -0.80 19.16 21.79
C VAL A 53 0.01 20.28 21.12
N ALA A 54 -0.25 21.54 21.46
CA ALA A 54 0.42 22.67 20.79
C ALA A 54 1.96 22.65 21.02
N ASP A 55 2.38 22.51 22.27
CA ASP A 55 3.79 22.55 22.64
C ASP A 55 4.55 21.29 22.20
N ALA A 56 3.88 20.12 22.18
CA ALA A 56 4.48 18.89 21.68
C ALA A 56 4.87 19.02 20.20
N PHE A 57 4.02 19.65 19.38
CA PHE A 57 4.28 19.83 17.96
C PHE A 57 5.19 21.03 17.61
N ALA A 58 5.59 21.84 18.60
CA ALA A 58 6.57 22.91 18.38
C ALA A 58 7.99 22.39 18.13
N ARG A 59 8.28 21.12 18.43
CA ARG A 59 9.62 20.51 18.27
C ARG A 59 9.52 19.06 17.78
N PRO A 60 10.54 18.57 17.02
CA PRO A 60 10.61 17.16 16.66
C PRO A 60 10.70 16.26 17.89
N PHE A 61 9.79 15.29 18.04
CA PHE A 61 9.80 14.31 19.12
C PHE A 61 9.64 12.86 18.64
N SER A 62 9.58 12.66 17.34
CA SER A 62 9.43 11.34 16.74
C SER A 62 10.28 11.21 15.48
N ASN A 63 10.44 9.95 15.00
CA ASN A 63 10.99 9.65 13.68
C ASN A 63 9.89 9.37 12.63
N TYR A 64 8.61 9.64 12.96
CA TYR A 64 7.47 9.56 12.03
C TYR A 64 7.04 10.96 11.61
N MET A 65 6.45 11.04 10.41
CA MET A 65 5.76 12.25 9.94
C MET A 65 4.60 12.63 10.88
N PRO A 66 4.31 13.93 11.04
CA PRO A 66 3.29 14.42 11.96
C PRO A 66 1.90 13.83 11.78
N SER A 67 1.53 13.39 10.58
CA SER A 67 0.17 12.86 10.30
C SER A 67 -0.23 11.72 11.24
N TYR A 68 0.67 10.79 11.55
CA TYR A 68 0.39 9.75 12.54
C TYR A 68 0.27 10.31 13.95
N LEU A 69 1.11 11.29 14.29
CA LEU A 69 1.12 11.91 15.62
C LEU A 69 -0.15 12.72 15.89
N TYR A 70 -0.79 13.30 14.85
CA TYR A 70 -2.11 13.94 15.02
C TYR A 70 -3.18 12.94 15.43
N LEU A 71 -3.16 11.73 14.83
CA LEU A 71 -4.07 10.67 15.23
C LEU A 71 -3.77 10.20 16.67
N LEU A 72 -2.51 10.12 17.04
CA LEU A 72 -2.09 9.81 18.39
C LEU A 72 -2.54 10.89 19.39
N ALA A 73 -2.43 12.17 19.01
CA ALA A 73 -2.94 13.30 19.80
C ALA A 73 -4.48 13.23 19.95
N LEU A 74 -5.20 12.88 18.88
CA LEU A 74 -6.66 12.74 18.90
C LEU A 74 -7.13 11.67 19.91
N VAL A 75 -6.39 10.56 20.02
CA VAL A 75 -6.74 9.46 20.95
C VAL A 75 -6.08 9.61 22.32
N SER A 76 -5.13 10.54 22.51
CA SER A 76 -4.38 10.71 23.77
C SER A 76 -5.26 10.94 25.01
N PRO A 77 -6.47 11.59 24.96
CA PRO A 77 -7.34 11.71 26.10
C PRO A 77 -7.85 10.38 26.66
N LEU A 78 -7.91 9.33 25.83
CA LEU A 78 -8.31 7.99 26.26
C LEU A 78 -7.33 7.40 27.30
N ALA A 79 -6.10 7.87 27.32
CA ALA A 79 -5.09 7.44 28.32
C ALA A 79 -5.38 7.96 29.74
N ALA A 80 -6.46 8.70 29.96
CA ALA A 80 -7.01 8.96 31.30
C ALA A 80 -7.73 7.72 31.89
N TRP A 81 -8.21 6.82 31.02
CA TRP A 81 -9.00 5.65 31.44
C TRP A 81 -8.40 4.31 31.00
N LEU A 82 -7.52 4.32 30.04
CA LEU A 82 -6.88 3.14 29.47
C LEU A 82 -5.35 3.26 29.59
N ASP A 83 -4.68 2.12 29.67
CA ASP A 83 -3.22 2.12 29.62
C ASP A 83 -2.72 2.59 28.24
N PRO A 84 -1.53 3.20 28.18
CA PRO A 84 -0.98 3.75 26.93
C PRO A 84 -0.90 2.74 25.77
N MET A 85 -0.59 1.49 26.07
CA MET A 85 -0.50 0.41 25.09
C MET A 85 -1.86 0.14 24.44
N SER A 86 -2.93 0.06 25.25
CA SER A 86 -4.30 -0.13 24.76
C SER A 86 -4.74 1.05 23.88
N VAL A 87 -4.41 2.28 24.23
CA VAL A 87 -4.71 3.46 23.39
C VAL A 87 -4.07 3.35 22.01
N ILE A 88 -2.78 2.97 21.95
CA ILE A 88 -2.03 2.79 20.70
C ILE A 88 -2.65 1.66 19.86
N LYS A 89 -3.00 0.52 20.48
CA LYS A 89 -3.65 -0.61 19.78
C LYS A 89 -5.02 -0.25 19.25
N LEU A 90 -5.84 0.50 19.99
CA LEU A 90 -7.12 1.01 19.52
C LEU A 90 -6.96 1.88 18.27
N LEU A 91 -5.94 2.75 18.23
CA LEU A 91 -5.63 3.53 17.03
C LEU A 91 -5.22 2.63 15.86
N SER A 92 -4.43 1.59 16.10
CA SER A 92 -4.04 0.63 15.06
C SER A 92 -5.23 -0.20 14.55
N VAL A 93 -6.17 -0.57 15.43
CA VAL A 93 -7.45 -1.20 15.06
C VAL A 93 -8.30 -0.26 14.20
N ALA A 94 -8.40 1.02 14.56
CA ALA A 94 -9.08 2.02 13.73
C ALA A 94 -8.43 2.11 12.34
N GLY A 95 -7.09 2.06 12.26
CA GLY A 95 -6.35 1.95 11.00
C GLY A 95 -6.71 0.69 10.20
N THR A 96 -6.90 -0.45 10.89
CA THR A 96 -7.35 -1.71 10.25
C THR A 96 -8.77 -1.58 9.69
N VAL A 97 -9.68 -0.89 10.39
CA VAL A 97 -11.01 -0.60 9.87
C VAL A 97 -10.92 0.30 8.62
N ALA A 98 -10.08 1.33 8.65
CA ALA A 98 -9.83 2.17 7.47
C ALA A 98 -9.29 1.35 6.29
N LEU A 99 -8.40 0.38 6.54
CA LEU A 99 -7.90 -0.55 5.53
C LEU A 99 -9.01 -1.43 4.94
N ALA A 100 -9.90 -1.98 5.78
CA ALA A 100 -11.05 -2.75 5.32
C ALA A 100 -12.02 -1.89 4.48
N LEU A 101 -12.25 -0.63 4.85
CA LEU A 101 -13.05 0.31 4.06
C LEU A 101 -12.38 0.66 2.72
N ALA A 102 -11.07 0.84 2.69
CA ALA A 102 -10.32 1.06 1.46
C ALA A 102 -10.35 -0.19 0.54
N MET A 103 -10.25 -1.40 1.11
CA MET A 103 -10.44 -2.66 0.39
C MET A 103 -11.86 -2.74 -0.20
N HIS A 104 -12.89 -2.45 0.60
CA HIS A 104 -14.27 -2.39 0.11
C HIS A 104 -14.45 -1.43 -1.05
N ARG A 105 -13.80 -0.25 -0.98
CA ARG A 105 -13.82 0.76 -2.04
C ARG A 105 -13.13 0.28 -3.30
N LEU A 106 -11.94 -0.35 -3.18
CA LEU A 106 -11.20 -0.92 -4.31
C LEU A 106 -11.97 -2.06 -4.96
N LEU A 107 -12.52 -3.00 -4.18
CA LEU A 107 -13.33 -4.09 -4.70
C LEU A 107 -14.61 -3.57 -5.40
N GLY A 108 -15.16 -2.44 -4.93
CA GLY A 108 -16.25 -1.74 -5.61
C GLY A 108 -15.85 -1.20 -6.99
N ALA A 109 -14.67 -0.58 -7.10
CA ALA A 109 -14.12 -0.12 -8.37
C ALA A 109 -13.85 -1.27 -9.37
N LEU A 110 -13.59 -2.47 -8.85
CA LEU A 110 -13.40 -3.70 -9.63
C LEU A 110 -14.72 -4.41 -9.97
N GLY A 111 -15.88 -3.90 -9.51
CA GLY A 111 -17.18 -4.51 -9.76
C GLY A 111 -17.42 -5.84 -9.02
N VAL A 112 -16.70 -6.09 -7.92
CA VAL A 112 -16.82 -7.33 -7.15
C VAL A 112 -18.15 -7.37 -6.40
N ALA A 113 -18.91 -8.45 -6.59
CA ALA A 113 -20.09 -8.75 -5.79
C ALA A 113 -19.67 -9.12 -4.35
N GLN A 114 -20.58 -8.91 -3.37
CA GLN A 114 -20.33 -9.23 -1.95
C GLN A 114 -19.04 -8.60 -1.40
N ARG A 115 -18.63 -7.45 -1.95
CA ARG A 115 -17.40 -6.73 -1.58
C ARG A 115 -17.26 -6.47 -0.08
N THR A 116 -18.38 -6.30 0.64
CA THR A 116 -18.39 -6.10 2.09
C THR A 116 -17.87 -7.33 2.83
N HIS A 117 -18.32 -8.53 2.47
CA HIS A 117 -17.86 -9.78 3.08
C HIS A 117 -16.36 -10.02 2.81
N TRP A 118 -15.93 -9.75 1.56
CA TRP A 118 -14.52 -9.88 1.19
C TRP A 118 -13.64 -8.85 1.90
N ALA A 119 -14.11 -7.61 2.03
CA ALA A 119 -13.38 -6.56 2.75
C ALA A 119 -13.28 -6.84 4.25
N ALA A 120 -14.32 -7.43 4.85
CA ALA A 120 -14.29 -7.85 6.24
C ALA A 120 -13.17 -8.87 6.53
N LEU A 121 -12.80 -9.72 5.56
CA LEU A 121 -11.70 -10.68 5.71
C LEU A 121 -10.39 -10.01 6.15
N VAL A 122 -10.17 -8.74 5.75
CA VAL A 122 -8.94 -7.99 6.07
C VAL A 122 -8.65 -7.99 7.57
N VAL A 123 -9.69 -7.84 8.43
CA VAL A 123 -9.51 -7.75 9.88
C VAL A 123 -9.07 -9.09 10.52
N ALA A 124 -9.29 -10.20 9.83
CA ALA A 124 -8.94 -11.55 10.29
C ALA A 124 -7.63 -12.09 9.69
N LEU A 125 -6.97 -11.32 8.80
CA LEU A 125 -5.70 -11.75 8.22
C LEU A 125 -4.58 -11.72 9.26
N PRO A 126 -3.76 -12.79 9.38
CA PRO A 126 -2.69 -12.83 10.37
C PRO A 126 -1.70 -11.65 10.26
N SER A 127 -1.26 -11.30 9.04
CA SER A 127 -0.34 -10.16 8.84
C SER A 127 -0.91 -8.83 9.35
N VAL A 128 -2.23 -8.60 9.20
CA VAL A 128 -2.94 -7.42 9.70
C VAL A 128 -3.11 -7.46 11.21
N ALA A 129 -3.56 -8.59 11.73
CA ALA A 129 -3.80 -8.75 13.18
C ALA A 129 -2.50 -8.58 13.99
N PHE A 130 -1.40 -9.19 13.56
CA PHE A 130 -0.10 -9.03 14.23
C PHE A 130 0.41 -7.60 14.14
N ASN A 131 0.27 -6.95 12.97
CA ASN A 131 0.65 -5.55 12.79
C ASN A 131 -0.11 -4.61 13.74
N ALA A 132 -1.42 -4.77 13.86
CA ALA A 132 -2.28 -3.89 14.65
C ALA A 132 -2.31 -4.27 16.14
N LEU A 133 -2.59 -5.56 16.46
CA LEU A 133 -2.91 -5.98 17.82
C LEU A 133 -1.66 -6.30 18.65
N LEU A 134 -0.58 -6.82 18.02
CA LEU A 134 0.64 -7.15 18.71
C LEU A 134 1.66 -6.02 18.63
N MET A 135 1.91 -5.48 17.42
CA MET A 135 2.94 -4.46 17.20
C MET A 135 2.44 -3.03 17.43
N GLY A 136 1.11 -2.79 17.44
CA GLY A 136 0.53 -1.45 17.56
C GLY A 136 0.91 -0.50 16.42
N GLN A 137 1.21 -1.04 15.23
CA GLN A 137 1.75 -0.25 14.12
C GLN A 137 0.66 0.45 13.29
N CYS A 138 1.04 1.54 12.64
CA CYS A 138 0.16 2.32 11.78
C CYS A 138 0.16 1.89 10.30
N ASP A 139 0.75 0.73 9.98
CA ASP A 139 0.93 0.30 8.57
C ASP A 139 -0.40 0.20 7.81
N ALA A 140 -1.46 -0.21 8.48
CA ALA A 140 -2.80 -0.28 7.89
C ALA A 140 -3.28 1.07 7.33
N ILE A 141 -2.87 2.19 7.91
CA ILE A 141 -3.31 3.54 7.51
C ILE A 141 -2.70 3.93 6.17
N TYR A 142 -1.37 3.80 6.00
CA TYR A 142 -0.75 4.15 4.71
C TYR A 142 -1.15 3.15 3.62
N VAL A 143 -1.32 1.86 3.97
CA VAL A 143 -1.80 0.84 3.02
C VAL A 143 -3.22 1.16 2.56
N ALA A 144 -4.12 1.60 3.47
CA ALA A 144 -5.45 2.07 3.11
C ALA A 144 -5.40 3.20 2.08
N ALA A 145 -4.54 4.21 2.30
CA ALA A 145 -4.35 5.31 1.35
C ALA A 145 -3.79 4.82 0.00
N CYS A 146 -2.86 3.86 -0.02
CA CYS A 146 -2.38 3.24 -1.26
C CYS A 146 -3.51 2.49 -2.00
N LEU A 147 -4.36 1.72 -1.30
CA LEU A 147 -5.52 1.06 -1.92
C LEU A 147 -6.51 2.07 -2.50
N MET A 148 -6.73 3.21 -1.83
CA MET A 148 -7.54 4.30 -2.37
C MET A 148 -6.93 4.89 -3.64
N ALA A 149 -5.61 5.11 -3.69
CA ALA A 149 -4.91 5.57 -4.89
C ALA A 149 -5.07 4.56 -6.05
N VAL A 150 -4.96 3.25 -5.77
CA VAL A 150 -5.18 2.19 -6.78
C VAL A 150 -6.64 2.17 -7.24
N ALA A 151 -7.62 2.34 -6.35
CA ALA A 151 -9.03 2.46 -6.73
C ALA A 151 -9.27 3.66 -7.67
N MET A 152 -8.67 4.82 -7.35
CA MET A 152 -8.74 6.01 -8.22
C MET A 152 -8.05 5.77 -9.57
N THR A 153 -6.98 4.95 -9.61
CA THR A 153 -6.33 4.54 -10.86
C THR A 153 -7.26 3.72 -11.75
N VAL A 154 -7.98 2.75 -11.16
CA VAL A 154 -8.98 1.94 -11.87
C VAL A 154 -10.08 2.82 -12.44
N GLU A 155 -10.53 3.81 -11.70
CA GLU A 155 -11.58 4.77 -12.09
C GLU A 155 -11.07 5.92 -13.00
N ARG A 156 -9.78 5.94 -13.34
CA ARG A 156 -9.15 7.00 -14.14
C ARG A 156 -9.24 8.41 -13.52
N ARG A 157 -9.35 8.52 -12.20
CA ARG A 157 -9.42 9.78 -11.45
C ARG A 157 -8.02 10.20 -11.00
N HIS A 158 -7.21 10.74 -11.93
CA HIS A 158 -5.78 10.91 -11.72
C HIS A 158 -5.43 11.93 -10.62
N VAL A 159 -6.16 13.04 -10.51
CA VAL A 159 -5.95 14.03 -9.42
C VAL A 159 -6.15 13.36 -8.06
N ALA A 160 -7.23 12.60 -7.88
CA ALA A 160 -7.50 11.88 -6.64
C ALA A 160 -6.48 10.77 -6.40
N MET A 161 -6.00 10.07 -7.46
CA MET A 161 -4.92 9.11 -7.37
C MET A 161 -3.66 9.73 -6.76
N PHE A 162 -3.20 10.87 -7.29
CA PHE A 162 -2.03 11.57 -6.76
C PHE A 162 -2.26 12.13 -5.36
N ALA A 163 -3.44 12.68 -5.07
CA ALA A 163 -3.77 13.16 -3.72
C ALA A 163 -3.65 12.02 -2.69
N TRP A 164 -4.18 10.82 -2.98
CA TRP A 164 -4.03 9.67 -2.12
C TRP A 164 -2.59 9.15 -2.01
N CYS A 165 -1.77 9.27 -3.08
CA CYS A 165 -0.34 9.02 -2.98
C CYS A 165 0.33 9.98 -1.98
N GLY A 166 0.00 11.27 -2.02
CA GLY A 166 0.49 12.26 -1.05
C GLY A 166 0.07 11.95 0.38
N VAL A 167 -1.20 11.57 0.58
CA VAL A 167 -1.71 11.11 1.89
C VAL A 167 -0.92 9.90 2.38
N ALA A 168 -0.70 8.89 1.53
CA ALA A 168 0.02 7.68 1.92
C ALA A 168 1.47 7.99 2.37
N VAL A 169 2.18 8.83 1.61
CA VAL A 169 3.54 9.28 1.96
C VAL A 169 3.55 10.11 3.24
N ALA A 170 2.50 10.92 3.49
CA ALA A 170 2.39 11.69 4.72
C ALA A 170 2.29 10.82 5.98
N PHE A 171 1.82 9.59 5.88
CA PHE A 171 1.79 8.65 7.00
C PHE A 171 3.07 7.82 7.09
N LYS A 172 3.61 7.32 5.96
CA LYS A 172 4.76 6.43 6.00
C LYS A 172 5.54 6.41 4.67
N ALA A 173 6.88 6.41 4.77
CA ALA A 173 7.77 6.35 3.61
C ALA A 173 7.54 5.10 2.74
N GLN A 174 7.08 4.00 3.34
CA GLN A 174 6.81 2.73 2.67
C GLN A 174 5.74 2.83 1.56
N ALA A 175 4.97 3.90 1.51
CA ALA A 175 4.09 4.20 0.38
C ALA A 175 4.86 4.29 -0.96
N VAL A 176 6.16 4.56 -0.94
CA VAL A 176 7.03 4.57 -2.14
C VAL A 176 7.14 3.19 -2.79
N LEU A 177 6.86 2.09 -2.07
CA LEU A 177 6.95 0.73 -2.61
C LEU A 177 6.07 0.50 -3.84
N VAL A 178 4.98 1.22 -3.98
CA VAL A 178 4.08 1.15 -5.15
C VAL A 178 4.26 2.33 -6.12
N ALA A 179 5.19 3.23 -5.86
CA ALA A 179 5.43 4.41 -6.72
C ALA A 179 5.76 4.06 -8.18
N PRO A 180 6.54 2.98 -8.50
CA PRO A 180 6.78 2.59 -9.89
C PRO A 180 5.49 2.32 -10.68
N PHE A 181 4.46 1.77 -10.03
CA PHE A 181 3.15 1.56 -10.66
C PHE A 181 2.46 2.88 -11.00
N PHE A 182 2.36 3.82 -10.06
CA PHE A 182 1.70 5.10 -10.31
C PHE A 182 2.44 5.92 -11.37
N LEU A 183 3.77 5.89 -11.35
CA LEU A 183 4.59 6.54 -12.37
C LEU A 183 4.36 5.90 -13.75
N ALA A 184 4.34 4.57 -13.83
CA ALA A 184 4.07 3.86 -15.08
C ALA A 184 2.69 4.22 -15.65
N ILE A 185 1.65 4.28 -14.81
CA ILE A 185 0.29 4.68 -15.20
C ILE A 185 0.26 6.13 -15.68
N ALA A 186 0.93 7.02 -14.96
CA ALA A 186 0.95 8.44 -15.31
C ALA A 186 1.60 8.68 -16.69
N ILE A 187 2.70 8.00 -16.97
CA ILE A 187 3.38 8.03 -18.28
C ILE A 187 2.50 7.37 -19.36
N GLN A 188 2.01 6.15 -19.11
CA GLN A 188 1.20 5.39 -20.08
C GLN A 188 -0.07 6.13 -20.50
N ARG A 189 -0.72 6.82 -19.56
CA ARG A 189 -1.95 7.57 -19.78
C ARG A 189 -1.71 9.03 -20.14
N ARG A 190 -0.44 9.46 -20.24
CA ARG A 190 -0.02 10.85 -20.54
C ARG A 190 -0.73 11.86 -19.63
N VAL A 191 -0.76 11.54 -18.31
CA VAL A 191 -1.43 12.40 -17.32
C VAL A 191 -0.74 13.75 -17.26
N PRO A 192 -1.46 14.89 -17.41
CA PRO A 192 -0.86 16.22 -17.35
C PRO A 192 -0.10 16.45 -16.03
N LEU A 193 1.10 17.04 -16.11
CA LEU A 193 1.97 17.25 -14.94
C LEU A 193 1.31 18.07 -13.83
N VAL A 194 0.40 18.99 -14.19
CA VAL A 194 -0.36 19.77 -13.21
C VAL A 194 -1.17 18.89 -12.26
N GLN A 195 -1.65 17.73 -12.71
CA GLN A 195 -2.38 16.78 -11.83
C GLN A 195 -1.46 16.05 -10.85
N TRP A 196 -0.16 15.95 -11.14
CA TRP A 196 0.83 15.35 -10.24
C TRP A 196 1.05 16.21 -9.01
N LEU A 197 0.81 17.53 -9.10
CA LEU A 197 0.92 18.46 -7.99
C LEU A 197 -0.06 18.13 -6.84
N ALA A 198 -1.09 17.33 -7.10
CA ALA A 198 -2.01 16.88 -6.05
C ALA A 198 -1.30 16.04 -4.96
N ALA A 199 -0.21 15.31 -5.29
CA ALA A 199 0.54 14.55 -4.31
C ALA A 199 1.33 15.45 -3.33
N PRO A 200 2.22 16.34 -3.78
CA PRO A 200 2.90 17.25 -2.85
C PRO A 200 1.91 18.20 -2.15
N ALA A 201 0.82 18.63 -2.80
CA ALA A 201 -0.18 19.46 -2.16
C ALA A 201 -0.87 18.74 -0.99
N ALA A 202 -1.26 17.48 -1.16
CA ALA A 202 -1.84 16.68 -0.07
C ALA A 202 -0.83 16.42 1.06
N LEU A 203 0.43 16.12 0.72
CA LEU A 203 1.51 15.97 1.70
C LEU A 203 1.69 17.27 2.51
N LEU A 204 1.84 18.41 1.85
CA LEU A 204 2.04 19.70 2.51
C LEU A 204 0.83 20.11 3.36
N ALA A 205 -0.38 19.86 2.89
CA ALA A 205 -1.60 20.12 3.66
C ALA A 205 -1.61 19.32 5.00
N LEU A 206 -1.15 18.07 4.98
CA LEU A 206 -1.03 17.25 6.17
C LEU A 206 0.17 17.63 7.07
N MET A 207 1.20 18.28 6.52
CA MET A 207 2.32 18.82 7.31
C MET A 207 2.01 20.19 7.90
N ALA A 208 1.05 20.94 7.33
CA ALA A 208 0.77 22.33 7.70
C ALA A 208 0.50 22.54 9.20
N PRO A 209 -0.27 21.71 9.93
CA PRO A 209 -0.49 21.94 11.36
C PRO A 209 0.80 21.90 12.18
N ALA A 210 1.73 20.97 11.91
CA ALA A 210 3.01 20.90 12.61
C ALA A 210 3.91 22.09 12.27
N LEU A 211 3.94 22.52 11.00
CA LEU A 211 4.68 23.72 10.57
C LEU A 211 4.15 24.97 11.28
N LEU A 212 2.84 25.12 11.41
CA LEU A 212 2.20 26.24 12.11
C LEU A 212 2.45 26.21 13.63
N ALA A 213 2.61 25.01 14.21
CA ALA A 213 2.99 24.84 15.61
C ALA A 213 4.48 25.14 15.89
N GLY A 214 5.31 25.25 14.84
CA GLY A 214 6.74 25.57 14.99
C GLY A 214 7.71 24.44 14.66
N TRP A 215 7.22 23.29 14.18
CA TRP A 215 8.10 22.18 13.75
C TRP A 215 8.99 22.65 12.59
N PRO A 216 10.34 22.51 12.69
CA PRO A 216 11.24 23.03 11.66
C PRO A 216 11.00 22.37 10.29
N PRO A 217 10.84 23.15 9.20
CA PRO A 217 10.65 22.60 7.85
C PRO A 217 11.79 21.68 7.39
N SER A 218 13.04 22.01 7.78
CA SER A 218 14.23 21.20 7.48
C SER A 218 14.16 19.81 8.10
N ASP A 219 13.54 19.69 9.29
CA ASP A 219 13.34 18.43 9.98
C ASP A 219 12.34 17.56 9.22
N LEU A 220 11.20 18.13 8.83
CA LEU A 220 10.17 17.43 8.04
C LEU A 220 10.71 16.98 6.67
N ALA A 221 11.52 17.81 6.01
CA ALA A 221 12.12 17.47 4.72
C ALA A 221 13.11 16.30 4.80
N THR A 222 13.76 16.10 5.96
CA THR A 222 14.81 15.09 6.14
C THR A 222 14.40 13.88 6.97
N ILE A 223 13.21 13.85 7.56
CA ILE A 223 12.78 12.84 8.53
C ILE A 223 12.88 11.40 7.97
N TYR A 224 12.48 11.18 6.73
CA TYR A 224 12.56 9.86 6.09
C TYR A 224 14.00 9.44 5.76
N PHE A 225 14.86 10.38 5.43
CA PHE A 225 16.29 10.10 5.23
C PHE A 225 16.97 9.71 6.54
N ARG A 226 16.66 10.41 7.64
CA ARG A 226 17.15 10.04 8.97
C ARG A 226 16.62 8.68 9.42
N GLN A 227 15.32 8.41 9.21
CA GLN A 227 14.72 7.12 9.53
C GLN A 227 15.41 5.99 8.76
N ALA A 228 15.68 6.17 7.46
CA ALA A 228 16.40 5.19 6.65
C ALA A 228 17.85 4.97 7.09
N GLY A 229 18.46 5.96 7.77
CA GLY A 229 19.81 5.87 8.33
C GLY A 229 19.91 5.14 9.66
N THR A 230 18.82 4.95 10.40
CA THR A 230 18.81 4.39 11.75
C THR A 230 19.41 2.99 11.84
N PHE A 231 19.24 2.16 10.82
CA PHE A 231 19.76 0.79 10.75
C PHE A 231 20.82 0.64 9.66
N SER A 232 21.79 1.56 9.60
CA SER A 232 22.81 1.62 8.55
C SER A 232 23.71 0.37 8.48
N ASN A 233 23.85 -0.36 9.58
CA ASN A 233 24.71 -1.55 9.68
C ASN A 233 24.00 -2.85 9.27
N GLU A 234 22.71 -2.80 8.92
CA GLU A 234 21.93 -3.97 8.50
C GLU A 234 21.51 -3.82 7.03
N ILE A 235 21.59 -4.89 6.24
CA ILE A 235 21.10 -4.90 4.85
C ILE A 235 19.58 -5.12 4.80
N ALA A 236 19.02 -5.88 5.73
CA ALA A 236 17.59 -6.12 5.92
C ALA A 236 17.31 -6.50 7.38
N ARG A 237 16.10 -6.23 7.86
CA ARG A 237 15.69 -6.51 9.23
C ARG A 237 14.52 -7.47 9.23
N ASN A 238 14.84 -8.76 9.22
CA ASN A 238 13.88 -9.87 9.14
C ASN A 238 12.85 -9.74 7.98
N ALA A 239 13.13 -8.91 6.96
CA ALA A 239 12.27 -8.78 5.81
C ALA A 239 12.23 -10.09 5.01
N PRO A 240 11.08 -10.52 4.47
CA PRO A 240 11.01 -11.70 3.62
C PRO A 240 11.52 -11.37 2.21
N ASN A 241 12.81 -11.05 2.09
CA ASN A 241 13.44 -10.64 0.84
C ASN A 241 14.82 -11.28 0.65
N ILE A 242 15.42 -11.06 -0.54
CA ILE A 242 16.72 -11.65 -0.91
C ILE A 242 17.85 -11.17 0.02
N TRP A 243 17.76 -9.95 0.56
CA TRP A 243 18.82 -9.37 1.38
C TRP A 243 18.88 -9.99 2.78
N SER A 244 17.75 -10.43 3.33
CA SER A 244 17.76 -11.23 4.55
C SER A 244 18.50 -12.56 4.35
N LEU A 245 18.32 -13.22 3.20
CA LEU A 245 19.08 -14.42 2.85
C LEU A 245 20.58 -14.12 2.73
N ALA A 246 20.95 -13.00 2.08
CA ALA A 246 22.34 -12.57 1.99
C ALA A 246 22.94 -12.30 3.38
N GLY A 247 22.19 -11.65 4.28
CA GLY A 247 22.61 -11.41 5.66
C GLY A 247 22.79 -12.67 6.48
N MET A 248 21.99 -13.72 6.22
CA MET A 248 22.15 -15.02 6.89
C MET A 248 23.40 -15.78 6.41
N ILE A 249 23.73 -15.67 5.10
CA ILE A 249 24.86 -16.38 4.50
C ILE A 249 26.20 -15.67 4.81
N ALA A 250 26.21 -14.33 4.76
CA ALA A 250 27.42 -13.53 4.91
C ALA A 250 27.14 -12.23 5.72
N PRO A 251 26.90 -12.33 7.03
CA PRO A 251 26.45 -11.20 7.85
C PRO A 251 27.42 -10.01 7.82
N ASP A 252 28.71 -10.24 7.86
CA ASP A 252 29.73 -9.17 7.86
C ASP A 252 29.91 -8.50 6.50
N PHE A 253 29.55 -9.18 5.42
CA PHE A 253 29.67 -8.67 4.05
C PHE A 253 28.38 -8.03 3.53
N ALA A 254 27.22 -8.54 3.95
CA ALA A 254 25.92 -8.14 3.44
C ALA A 254 25.66 -6.62 3.53
N PRO A 255 26.05 -5.88 4.59
CA PRO A 255 25.88 -4.42 4.64
C PRO A 255 26.60 -3.67 3.50
N ARG A 256 27.70 -4.22 2.97
CA ARG A 256 28.46 -3.63 1.85
C ARG A 256 27.69 -3.72 0.52
N LEU A 257 26.66 -4.58 0.45
CA LEU A 257 25.81 -4.73 -0.73
C LEU A 257 24.73 -3.63 -0.86
N PHE A 258 24.69 -2.65 0.06
CA PHE A 258 23.67 -1.59 0.06
C PHE A 258 23.53 -0.89 -1.29
N GLY A 259 24.65 -0.47 -1.90
CA GLY A 259 24.65 0.20 -3.21
C GLY A 259 24.12 -0.70 -4.33
N LEU A 260 24.52 -1.99 -4.32
CA LEU A 260 24.02 -3.00 -5.27
C LEU A 260 22.51 -3.22 -5.09
N ALA A 261 22.03 -3.32 -3.84
CA ALA A 261 20.63 -3.50 -3.52
C ALA A 261 19.78 -2.32 -4.03
N LEU A 262 20.26 -1.10 -3.80
CA LEU A 262 19.58 0.10 -4.29
C LEU A 262 19.56 0.14 -5.83
N ALA A 263 20.68 -0.16 -6.48
CA ALA A 263 20.78 -0.23 -7.95
C ALA A 263 19.84 -1.30 -8.53
N ALA A 264 19.76 -2.49 -7.90
CA ALA A 264 18.86 -3.55 -8.30
C ALA A 264 17.38 -3.12 -8.18
N ALA A 265 17.00 -2.47 -7.08
CA ALA A 265 15.64 -1.97 -6.88
C ALA A 265 15.28 -0.89 -7.91
N LEU A 266 16.17 0.06 -8.18
CA LEU A 266 15.96 1.10 -9.19
C LEU A 266 15.90 0.52 -10.60
N GLY A 267 16.78 -0.44 -10.93
CA GLY A 267 16.76 -1.15 -12.20
C GLY A 267 15.47 -1.93 -12.43
N ALA A 268 14.98 -2.64 -11.40
CA ALA A 268 13.72 -3.36 -11.46
C ALA A 268 12.52 -2.41 -11.60
N ALA A 269 12.53 -1.27 -10.91
CA ALA A 269 11.51 -0.24 -11.07
C ALA A 269 11.49 0.34 -12.50
N ALA A 270 12.66 0.66 -13.06
CA ALA A 270 12.80 1.15 -14.43
C ALA A 270 12.32 0.10 -15.44
N TRP A 271 12.72 -1.17 -15.27
CA TRP A 271 12.26 -2.29 -16.08
C TRP A 271 10.72 -2.43 -16.02
N PHE A 272 10.16 -2.41 -14.81
CA PHE A 272 8.71 -2.49 -14.60
C PHE A 272 7.98 -1.34 -15.32
N ILE A 273 8.45 -0.10 -15.14
CA ILE A 273 7.86 1.07 -15.80
C ILE A 273 7.90 0.91 -17.32
N ALA A 274 9.04 0.51 -17.88
CA ALA A 274 9.19 0.29 -19.33
C ALA A 274 8.24 -0.79 -19.86
N LYS A 275 8.13 -1.92 -19.15
CA LYS A 275 7.20 -3.02 -19.52
C LYS A 275 5.74 -2.58 -19.48
N MET A 276 5.35 -1.79 -18.48
CA MET A 276 4.01 -1.24 -18.37
C MET A 276 3.62 -0.32 -19.54
N GLN A 277 4.57 0.24 -20.30
CA GLN A 277 4.25 1.08 -21.46
C GLN A 277 3.70 0.27 -22.64
N VAL A 278 4.12 -0.98 -22.77
CA VAL A 278 3.80 -1.83 -23.94
C VAL A 278 2.64 -2.80 -23.68
N VAL A 279 2.37 -3.17 -22.42
CA VAL A 279 1.30 -4.10 -22.06
C VAL A 279 0.06 -3.35 -21.58
N ARG A 280 -1.13 -3.85 -21.95
CA ARG A 280 -2.41 -3.31 -21.47
C ARG A 280 -3.07 -4.30 -20.53
N PHE A 281 -3.65 -3.79 -19.47
CA PHE A 281 -4.28 -4.58 -18.43
C PHE A 281 -5.74 -4.16 -18.24
N ASP A 282 -6.61 -5.12 -17.96
CA ASP A 282 -7.93 -4.86 -17.40
C ASP A 282 -7.83 -4.35 -15.94
N ALA A 283 -8.97 -3.99 -15.36
CA ALA A 283 -9.01 -3.41 -14.01
C ALA A 283 -8.34 -4.32 -12.96
N ALA A 284 -8.62 -5.62 -12.98
CA ALA A 284 -8.01 -6.58 -12.05
C ALA A 284 -6.50 -6.74 -12.32
N GLY A 285 -6.10 -6.78 -13.60
CA GLY A 285 -4.69 -6.83 -13.98
C GLY A 285 -3.90 -5.61 -13.50
N LEU A 286 -4.50 -4.41 -13.52
CA LEU A 286 -3.87 -3.20 -12.96
C LEU A 286 -3.57 -3.35 -11.47
N VAL A 287 -4.48 -3.95 -10.69
CA VAL A 287 -4.24 -4.24 -9.26
C VAL A 287 -3.12 -5.26 -9.09
N GLY A 288 -3.08 -6.30 -9.95
CA GLY A 288 -1.97 -7.27 -9.97
C GLY A 288 -0.63 -6.61 -10.28
N MET A 289 -0.60 -5.61 -11.17
CA MET A 289 0.62 -4.86 -11.48
C MET A 289 1.02 -3.92 -10.34
N ALA A 290 0.07 -3.30 -9.63
CA ALA A 290 0.38 -2.55 -8.40
C ALA A 290 0.99 -3.46 -7.33
N ALA A 291 0.48 -4.68 -7.18
CA ALA A 291 1.03 -5.70 -6.29
C ALA A 291 2.45 -6.12 -6.69
N LEU A 292 2.68 -6.36 -7.99
CA LEU A 292 4.02 -6.69 -8.50
C LEU A 292 5.01 -5.56 -8.23
N ALA A 293 4.63 -4.30 -8.44
CA ALA A 293 5.48 -3.16 -8.12
C ALA A 293 5.88 -3.16 -6.63
N ALA A 294 4.91 -3.38 -5.73
CA ALA A 294 5.16 -3.46 -4.29
C ALA A 294 6.08 -4.65 -3.93
N LEU A 295 5.85 -5.83 -4.51
CA LEU A 295 6.69 -7.02 -4.29
C LEU A 295 8.13 -6.81 -4.79
N LEU A 296 8.31 -6.29 -6.01
CA LEU A 296 9.63 -6.02 -6.59
C LEU A 296 10.41 -5.01 -5.74
N THR A 297 9.74 -3.92 -5.36
CA THR A 297 10.39 -2.84 -4.63
C THR A 297 10.73 -3.28 -3.20
N ALA A 298 9.82 -3.90 -2.45
CA ALA A 298 10.10 -4.41 -1.11
C ALA A 298 11.08 -5.59 -1.12
N GLY A 299 11.05 -6.42 -2.19
CA GLY A 299 11.94 -7.56 -2.37
C GLY A 299 13.40 -7.18 -2.66
N LEU A 300 13.63 -6.00 -3.26
CA LEU A 300 14.94 -5.57 -3.72
C LEU A 300 15.51 -4.35 -2.98
N LEU A 301 14.69 -3.51 -2.33
CA LEU A 301 15.20 -2.42 -1.51
C LEU A 301 15.94 -2.95 -0.28
N PRO A 302 17.10 -2.34 0.06
CA PRO A 302 17.77 -2.62 1.32
C PRO A 302 17.01 -2.04 2.53
N ARG A 303 17.37 -2.50 3.72
CA ARG A 303 16.84 -2.01 5.02
C ARG A 303 15.32 -2.15 5.17
N MET A 304 14.74 -3.16 4.51
CA MET A 304 13.33 -3.50 4.69
C MET A 304 13.12 -4.28 5.98
N HIS A 305 11.91 -4.15 6.55
CA HIS A 305 11.46 -4.85 7.75
C HIS A 305 10.45 -5.95 7.43
N GLU A 306 10.23 -6.83 8.38
CA GLU A 306 9.33 -7.99 8.33
C GLU A 306 7.89 -7.66 7.92
N ARG A 307 7.40 -6.44 8.26
CA ARG A 307 6.01 -5.99 8.05
C ARG A 307 5.78 -5.19 6.77
N TYR A 308 6.84 -4.84 6.02
CA TYR A 308 6.71 -3.93 4.87
C TYR A 308 6.06 -4.56 3.63
N PHE A 309 5.75 -5.85 3.67
CA PHE A 309 5.01 -6.53 2.60
C PHE A 309 3.49 -6.44 2.75
N LEU A 310 2.96 -5.83 3.82
CA LEU A 310 1.51 -5.67 4.05
C LEU A 310 0.77 -5.05 2.87
N LEU A 311 1.39 -4.09 2.17
CA LEU A 311 0.81 -3.49 0.96
C LEU A 311 0.66 -4.53 -0.16
N ALA A 312 1.66 -5.38 -0.38
CA ALA A 312 1.60 -6.45 -1.37
C ALA A 312 0.55 -7.51 -0.98
N ASP A 313 0.44 -7.86 0.31
CA ASP A 313 -0.58 -8.76 0.84
C ASP A 313 -1.99 -8.30 0.44
N MET A 314 -2.28 -7.02 0.67
CA MET A 314 -3.61 -6.45 0.39
C MET A 314 -3.89 -6.33 -1.11
N LEU A 315 -2.91 -5.95 -1.91
CA LEU A 315 -3.08 -5.83 -3.36
C LEU A 315 -3.24 -7.20 -4.03
N ILE A 316 -2.47 -8.20 -3.62
CA ILE A 316 -2.62 -9.58 -4.13
C ILE A 316 -3.97 -10.16 -3.70
N LEU A 317 -4.42 -9.92 -2.48
CA LEU A 317 -5.76 -10.34 -2.03
C LEU A 317 -6.86 -9.68 -2.89
N ALA A 318 -6.80 -8.37 -3.12
CA ALA A 318 -7.76 -7.67 -3.98
C ALA A 318 -7.75 -8.23 -5.41
N PHE A 319 -6.58 -8.50 -5.97
CA PHE A 319 -6.41 -9.15 -7.28
C PHE A 319 -7.04 -10.55 -7.31
N ALA A 320 -6.77 -11.37 -6.29
CA ALA A 320 -7.29 -12.73 -6.19
C ALA A 320 -8.82 -12.75 -6.13
N ILE A 321 -9.41 -11.86 -5.32
CA ILE A 321 -10.87 -11.72 -5.20
C ILE A 321 -11.48 -11.27 -6.54
N ALA A 322 -10.87 -10.27 -7.20
CA ALA A 322 -11.36 -9.76 -8.47
C ALA A 322 -11.27 -10.80 -9.60
N ARG A 323 -10.22 -11.64 -9.62
CA ARG A 323 -10.07 -12.74 -10.57
C ARG A 323 -10.97 -13.94 -10.27
N GLY A 324 -11.26 -14.20 -9.00
CA GLY A 324 -12.09 -15.32 -8.55
C GLY A 324 -11.50 -16.69 -8.88
N THR A 325 -10.18 -16.81 -9.09
CA THR A 325 -9.52 -18.05 -9.52
C THR A 325 -8.77 -18.71 -8.36
N ARG A 326 -8.73 -20.06 -8.36
CA ARG A 326 -7.95 -20.83 -7.39
C ARG A 326 -6.47 -20.42 -7.39
N ALA A 327 -5.88 -20.16 -8.56
CA ALA A 327 -4.50 -19.70 -8.68
C ALA A 327 -4.28 -18.33 -8.04
N GLY A 328 -5.23 -17.39 -8.19
CA GLY A 328 -5.17 -16.09 -7.52
C GLY A 328 -5.20 -16.23 -6.01
N PHE A 329 -6.10 -17.05 -5.46
CA PHE A 329 -6.17 -17.30 -4.02
C PHE A 329 -4.95 -18.07 -3.48
N ALA A 330 -4.39 -19.00 -4.26
CA ALA A 330 -3.12 -19.66 -3.91
C ALA A 330 -1.96 -18.65 -3.83
N LEU A 331 -1.91 -17.70 -4.77
CA LEU A 331 -0.93 -16.61 -4.72
C LEU A 331 -1.14 -15.72 -3.49
N ALA A 332 -2.39 -15.37 -3.15
CA ALA A 332 -2.70 -14.61 -1.94
C ALA A 332 -2.30 -15.36 -0.66
N ALA A 333 -2.56 -16.65 -0.61
CA ALA A 333 -2.12 -17.49 0.52
C ALA A 333 -0.60 -17.56 0.62
N LEU A 334 0.11 -17.69 -0.51
CA LEU A 334 1.57 -17.74 -0.56
C LEU A 334 2.19 -16.44 0.01
N VAL A 335 1.66 -15.28 -0.37
CA VAL A 335 2.13 -13.97 0.13
C VAL A 335 1.82 -13.82 1.62
N GLN A 336 0.60 -14.21 2.07
CA GLN A 336 0.24 -14.21 3.50
C GLN A 336 1.14 -15.12 4.34
N ILE A 337 1.46 -16.32 3.85
CA ILE A 337 2.41 -17.25 4.51
C ILE A 337 3.78 -16.58 4.58
N GLY A 338 4.23 -15.94 3.52
CA GLY A 338 5.52 -15.25 3.47
C GLY A 338 5.63 -14.10 4.47
N SER A 339 4.62 -13.23 4.53
CA SER A 339 4.57 -12.13 5.51
C SER A 339 4.49 -12.66 6.94
N PHE A 340 3.63 -13.64 7.20
CA PHE A 340 3.46 -14.22 8.53
C PHE A 340 4.72 -14.92 9.02
N ALA A 341 5.39 -15.69 8.14
CA ALA A 341 6.66 -16.33 8.46
C ALA A 341 7.75 -15.31 8.85
N ALA A 342 7.86 -14.20 8.12
CA ALA A 342 8.81 -13.14 8.45
C ALA A 342 8.51 -12.50 9.82
N ILE A 343 7.25 -12.21 10.11
CA ILE A 343 6.81 -11.66 11.39
C ILE A 343 7.13 -12.64 12.53
N THR A 344 6.81 -13.93 12.38
CA THR A 344 7.12 -14.94 13.40
C THR A 344 8.61 -15.18 13.57
N GLY A 345 9.39 -15.05 12.49
CA GLY A 345 10.85 -15.04 12.54
C GLY A 345 11.40 -13.90 13.40
N TYR A 346 10.86 -12.69 13.23
CA TYR A 346 11.16 -11.52 14.07
C TYR A 346 10.76 -11.74 15.54
N LEU A 347 9.65 -12.41 15.80
CA LEU A 347 9.10 -12.66 17.13
C LEU A 347 9.82 -13.81 17.90
N GLY A 348 10.90 -14.37 17.35
CA GLY A 348 11.74 -15.33 18.05
C GLY A 348 11.85 -16.72 17.42
N LEU A 349 11.09 -17.04 16.35
CA LEU A 349 11.26 -18.28 15.60
C LEU A 349 12.49 -18.26 14.67
N GLY A 350 13.13 -17.11 14.52
CA GLY A 350 14.47 -16.94 13.97
C GLY A 350 14.59 -17.10 12.45
N ALA A 351 15.83 -17.25 12.01
CA ALA A 351 16.24 -17.24 10.60
C ALA A 351 15.50 -18.23 9.67
N PRO A 352 15.15 -19.48 10.09
CA PRO A 352 14.43 -20.39 9.20
C PRO A 352 13.07 -19.86 8.75
N MET A 353 12.34 -19.18 9.63
CA MET A 353 11.05 -18.58 9.29
C MET A 353 11.20 -17.38 8.36
N VAL A 354 12.21 -16.53 8.56
CA VAL A 354 12.53 -15.44 7.64
C VAL A 354 12.93 -15.97 6.26
N ALA A 355 13.72 -17.06 6.20
CA ALA A 355 14.10 -17.71 4.95
C ALA A 355 12.89 -18.30 4.22
N LEU A 356 11.98 -18.96 4.93
CA LEU A 356 10.70 -19.43 4.37
C LEU A 356 9.89 -18.25 3.81
N GLY A 357 9.80 -17.16 4.56
CA GLY A 357 9.15 -15.93 4.12
C GLY A 357 9.74 -15.40 2.83
N ALA A 358 11.08 -15.31 2.74
CA ALA A 358 11.78 -14.86 1.55
C ALA A 358 11.53 -15.77 0.34
N ALA A 359 11.55 -17.10 0.52
CA ALA A 359 11.24 -18.06 -0.54
C ALA A 359 9.80 -17.86 -1.08
N CYS A 360 8.83 -17.70 -0.18
CA CYS A 360 7.43 -17.43 -0.57
C CYS A 360 7.30 -16.12 -1.36
N MET A 361 7.94 -15.03 -0.92
CA MET A 361 7.86 -13.73 -1.59
C MET A 361 8.58 -13.72 -2.95
N LEU A 362 9.72 -14.40 -3.07
CA LEU A 362 10.42 -14.56 -4.36
C LEU A 362 9.57 -15.36 -5.35
N ALA A 363 8.96 -16.47 -4.91
CA ALA A 363 8.06 -17.25 -5.73
C ALA A 363 6.82 -16.44 -6.15
N ALA A 364 6.21 -15.70 -5.23
CA ALA A 364 5.08 -14.83 -5.51
C ALA A 364 5.43 -13.73 -6.52
N THR A 365 6.59 -13.11 -6.37
CA THR A 365 7.09 -12.08 -7.30
C THR A 365 7.28 -12.65 -8.70
N TRP A 366 7.89 -13.83 -8.81
CA TRP A 366 8.09 -14.51 -10.08
C TRP A 366 6.75 -14.87 -10.77
N ILE A 367 5.79 -15.40 -10.01
CA ILE A 367 4.44 -15.72 -10.52
C ILE A 367 3.73 -14.44 -10.99
N ALA A 368 3.76 -13.37 -10.19
CA ALA A 368 3.12 -12.10 -10.51
C ALA A 368 3.76 -11.38 -11.72
N ALA A 369 5.04 -11.64 -12.01
CA ALA A 369 5.77 -11.04 -13.14
C ALA A 369 5.48 -11.71 -14.50
N ARG A 370 4.94 -12.95 -14.52
CA ARG A 370 4.67 -13.70 -15.77
C ARG A 370 3.90 -12.91 -16.83
N PRO A 371 2.84 -12.13 -16.50
CA PRO A 371 2.12 -11.36 -17.51
C PRO A 371 2.95 -10.31 -18.25
N LEU A 372 4.07 -9.87 -17.69
CA LEU A 372 5.01 -8.94 -18.34
C LEU A 372 6.08 -9.65 -19.18
N ALA A 373 6.28 -10.95 -18.97
CA ALA A 373 7.30 -11.75 -19.66
C ALA A 373 6.78 -12.36 -20.98
N VAL A 374 5.46 -12.64 -21.07
CA VAL A 374 4.86 -13.27 -22.25
C VAL A 374 4.19 -12.18 -23.10
N PRO A 375 4.60 -11.99 -24.38
CA PRO A 375 3.80 -11.17 -25.31
C PRO A 375 2.41 -11.76 -25.42
N ASN A 376 1.36 -10.93 -25.32
CA ASN A 376 0.02 -11.39 -25.59
C ASN A 376 -0.05 -11.95 -27.02
N ALA A 377 -0.50 -13.19 -27.18
CA ALA A 377 -0.70 -13.81 -28.49
C ALA A 377 -1.69 -13.03 -29.38
N ASN A 378 -2.44 -12.08 -28.79
CA ASN A 378 -3.35 -11.17 -29.49
C ASN A 378 -2.69 -9.87 -29.98
N ASP A 379 -1.38 -9.65 -29.74
CA ASP A 379 -0.64 -8.48 -30.24
C ASP A 379 -0.12 -8.64 -31.67
N ASN A 380 -0.37 -9.78 -32.31
CA ASN A 380 -0.20 -9.89 -33.75
C ASN A 380 -1.25 -9.01 -34.42
N PRO A 381 -0.87 -7.98 -35.21
CA PRO A 381 -1.82 -7.27 -36.04
C PRO A 381 -2.53 -8.32 -36.90
N PRO A 382 -3.85 -8.19 -37.12
CA PRO A 382 -4.60 -9.15 -37.92
C PRO A 382 -3.91 -9.26 -39.28
N THR A 383 -3.23 -10.38 -39.50
CA THR A 383 -2.63 -10.70 -40.80
C THR A 383 -3.75 -10.84 -41.79
N GLY A 384 -3.91 -9.85 -42.65
CA GLY A 384 -4.68 -9.96 -43.87
C GLY A 384 -6.15 -9.54 -43.80
N ARG A 385 -6.43 -8.27 -43.52
CA ARG A 385 -7.51 -7.56 -44.22
C ARG A 385 -6.96 -6.20 -44.68
N ASN A 386 -6.83 -6.07 -45.97
CA ASN A 386 -6.56 -4.81 -46.67
C ASN A 386 -7.53 -3.75 -46.11
N PRO A 387 -7.07 -2.63 -45.54
CA PRO A 387 -7.96 -1.57 -45.16
C PRO A 387 -8.48 -0.95 -46.45
N GLY A 388 -9.75 -1.15 -46.76
CA GLY A 388 -10.44 -0.29 -47.72
C GLY A 388 -10.22 1.18 -47.34
N PRO A 389 -10.35 2.13 -48.30
CA PRO A 389 -9.96 3.51 -48.10
C PRO A 389 -10.62 4.09 -46.85
N ALA A 390 -9.80 4.63 -45.94
CA ALA A 390 -10.22 5.26 -44.71
C ALA A 390 -11.16 6.44 -45.04
N VAL A 391 -12.45 6.27 -44.72
CA VAL A 391 -13.39 7.38 -44.64
C VAL A 391 -12.96 8.23 -43.44
N LEU A 392 -12.29 9.34 -43.71
CA LEU A 392 -11.96 10.38 -42.74
C LEU A 392 -13.28 10.90 -42.14
N GLN A 393 -13.62 10.50 -40.94
CA GLN A 393 -14.65 11.18 -40.16
C GLN A 393 -14.11 12.57 -39.78
N PRO A 394 -14.84 13.67 -40.05
CA PRO A 394 -14.40 14.99 -39.66
C PRO A 394 -14.34 15.16 -38.14
N PRO A 395 -13.45 16.02 -37.63
CA PRO A 395 -13.33 16.22 -36.18
C PRO A 395 -14.63 16.79 -35.61
N PHE A 396 -14.99 16.34 -34.43
CA PHE A 396 -16.16 16.72 -33.64
C PHE A 396 -16.46 18.22 -33.79
N ARG A 397 -17.57 18.58 -34.49
CA ARG A 397 -18.17 19.90 -34.40
C ARG A 397 -18.84 20.01 -33.03
N TYR A 398 -18.34 20.93 -32.22
CA TYR A 398 -19.04 21.41 -31.04
C TYR A 398 -20.32 22.09 -31.49
N ASP A 399 -21.47 21.51 -31.16
CA ASP A 399 -22.80 22.03 -31.48
C ASP A 399 -23.13 23.22 -30.56
N ILE A 400 -22.85 24.44 -31.05
CA ILE A 400 -23.16 25.71 -30.38
C ILE A 400 -24.68 25.99 -30.41
N GLU A 401 -25.46 25.26 -31.23
CA GLU A 401 -26.90 25.53 -31.38
C GLU A 401 -27.77 25.05 -30.22
N GLN A 402 -27.31 24.12 -29.36
CA GLN A 402 -28.10 23.67 -28.22
C GLN A 402 -28.15 24.65 -27.05
N ARG A 403 -27.32 25.68 -26.99
CA ARG A 403 -27.37 26.69 -25.93
C ARG A 403 -28.29 27.89 -26.20
N LEU A 404 -28.85 28.02 -27.40
CA LEU A 404 -29.73 29.16 -27.75
C LEU A 404 -31.24 28.84 -27.62
N ARG A 405 -31.63 27.59 -27.35
CA ARG A 405 -33.07 27.26 -27.20
C ARG A 405 -33.64 27.32 -25.76
N PHE A 406 -32.83 27.72 -24.77
CA PHE A 406 -33.32 27.91 -23.39
C PHE A 406 -33.38 29.37 -22.90
N ARG A 407 -33.48 30.33 -23.84
CA ARG A 407 -33.80 31.74 -23.51
C ARG A 407 -34.92 32.24 -24.41
N GLY A 408 -36.13 31.82 -24.13
CA GLY A 408 -37.28 32.33 -24.86
C GLY A 408 -38.57 31.57 -24.52
N SER A 409 -38.99 31.60 -23.28
CA SER A 409 -40.40 31.46 -22.89
C SER A 409 -40.51 31.82 -21.42
N GLY A 410 -40.72 33.07 -21.17
CA GLY A 410 -41.10 33.67 -19.90
C GLY A 410 -41.87 34.91 -20.19
N GLU A 411 -43.17 34.79 -20.38
CA GLU A 411 -44.21 35.72 -20.03
C GLU A 411 -45.19 34.95 -19.16
#